data_538cfaba991bd61a4c1395f8e13d94b6
#
_entry.id   538cfaba991bd61a4c1395f8e13d94b6
#
_cell.length_a   1.000
_cell.length_b   1.000
_cell.length_c   1.000
_cell.angle_alpha   90.00
_cell.angle_beta   90.00
_cell.angle_gamma   90.00
#
_symmetry.space_group_name_H-M   'P 1'
#
loop_
_entity.id
_entity.type
_entity.pdbx_description
1 polymer ?
#
loop_
_entity_poly.entity_id
_entity_poly.type
_entity_poly.pdbx_seq_one_letter_code
_entity_poly.pdbx_strand_id
1 'polypeptide(L)'
;MRNCVMGSIAALATVLVFPAVPFAQAAQQPGMTKADAQSKAFDAHDFAGIWNPAPRMQPKGEVNPLDLGGHPNPLPPFAPAGQAKYESNKKFIDAGAVLDCDPYGTARNFFTPRPFENIQARDRLLQHFEYYDNWREIWMDGRNFPDDLEPDYMGYSIGRWEGETFVVDSRGYNGKQFLTWQGFPLSESMRQTERWQRMDHDTLKIVFTFEDPKMYSKPWTITYFYKLMSNWVLDAHPCTLAAIKEYDERINHADHLPGRDYKPEK
;
A
#
# COMPACT_ATOMS: atom_id res chain seq x y z
N MET A 1 -32.60 -60.97 67.75
CA MET A 1 -32.89 -61.77 66.57
C MET A 1 -32.85 -60.80 65.37
N ARG A 2 -31.81 -60.80 64.61
CA ARG A 2 -31.72 -60.60 63.17
C ARG A 2 -30.31 -60.25 62.80
N ASN A 3 -29.65 -61.22 62.14
CA ASN A 3 -28.30 -61.18 61.66
C ASN A 3 -28.14 -60.10 60.56
N CYS A 4 -27.15 -59.23 60.68
CA CYS A 4 -26.67 -58.41 59.57
C CYS A 4 -25.39 -59.04 59.02
N VAL A 5 -25.46 -59.51 57.80
CA VAL A 5 -24.36 -60.04 57.02
C VAL A 5 -23.54 -58.89 56.45
N MET A 6 -22.29 -58.76 56.86
CA MET A 6 -21.34 -57.83 56.23
C MET A 6 -20.83 -58.39 54.93
N GLY A 7 -21.21 -57.77 53.82
CA GLY A 7 -20.68 -58.07 52.48
C GLY A 7 -19.47 -57.18 52.22
N SER A 8 -18.29 -57.77 52.09
CA SER A 8 -17.04 -57.12 51.72
C SER A 8 -17.07 -56.83 50.20
N ILE A 9 -17.02 -55.59 49.81
CA ILE A 9 -16.83 -55.17 48.44
C ILE A 9 -15.34 -55.01 48.19
N ALA A 10 -14.77 -55.92 47.39
CA ALA A 10 -13.41 -55.81 46.88
C ALA A 10 -13.37 -54.78 45.73
N ALA A 11 -12.75 -53.66 45.93
CA ALA A 11 -12.50 -52.65 44.89
C ALA A 11 -11.30 -53.11 44.02
N LEU A 12 -11.56 -53.51 42.77
CA LEU A 12 -10.54 -53.70 41.76
C LEU A 12 -10.07 -52.32 41.28
N ALA A 13 -8.85 -51.93 41.62
CA ALA A 13 -8.18 -50.75 41.04
C ALA A 13 -7.55 -51.15 39.66
N THR A 14 -8.19 -50.80 38.58
CA THR A 14 -7.60 -50.89 37.25
C THR A 14 -6.64 -49.73 37.02
N VAL A 15 -5.35 -50.05 37.02
CA VAL A 15 -4.28 -49.09 36.65
C VAL A 15 -4.29 -48.97 35.11
N LEU A 16 -4.79 -47.86 34.61
CA LEU A 16 -4.64 -47.49 33.20
C LEU A 16 -3.20 -46.97 32.98
N VAL A 17 -2.36 -47.82 32.37
CA VAL A 17 -1.05 -47.41 31.86
C VAL A 17 -1.25 -46.70 30.54
N PHE A 18 -1.16 -45.37 30.51
CA PHE A 18 -1.07 -44.63 29.29
C PHE A 18 0.35 -44.76 28.69
N PRO A 19 0.47 -45.14 27.42
CA PRO A 19 1.77 -45.12 26.77
C PRO A 19 2.20 -43.65 26.65
N ALA A 20 3.38 -43.31 27.17
CA ALA A 20 4.02 -42.03 26.97
C ALA A 20 4.32 -41.87 25.46
N VAL A 21 3.60 -41.03 24.77
CA VAL A 21 3.93 -40.59 23.42
C VAL A 21 5.16 -39.72 23.52
N PRO A 22 6.29 -40.07 22.88
CA PRO A 22 7.46 -39.17 22.89
C PRO A 22 7.05 -37.88 22.13
N PHE A 23 7.10 -36.75 22.82
CA PHE A 23 7.06 -35.45 22.15
C PHE A 23 8.19 -35.43 21.13
N ALA A 24 7.83 -35.46 19.84
CA ALA A 24 8.78 -35.20 18.78
C ALA A 24 9.36 -33.80 19.03
N GLN A 25 10.65 -33.75 19.34
CA GLN A 25 11.39 -32.49 19.35
C GLN A 25 11.17 -31.84 17.98
N ALA A 26 10.55 -30.66 18.00
CA ALA A 26 10.47 -29.83 16.81
C ALA A 26 11.92 -29.67 16.27
N ALA A 27 12.14 -30.19 15.07
CA ALA A 27 13.40 -30.01 14.39
C ALA A 27 13.68 -28.50 14.33
N GLN A 28 14.74 -28.07 14.99
CA GLN A 28 15.26 -26.72 14.83
C GLN A 28 15.55 -26.56 13.34
N GLN A 29 14.83 -25.65 12.70
CA GLN A 29 15.14 -25.26 11.34
C GLN A 29 16.61 -24.80 11.33
N PRO A 30 17.44 -25.31 10.41
CA PRO A 30 18.83 -24.87 10.31
C PRO A 30 18.81 -23.34 10.13
N GLY A 31 19.48 -22.64 11.04
CA GLY A 31 19.65 -21.20 10.90
C GLY A 31 20.28 -20.92 9.54
N MET A 32 19.62 -20.08 8.73
CA MET A 32 20.17 -19.63 7.45
C MET A 32 21.55 -19.03 7.72
N THR A 33 22.57 -19.71 7.26
CA THR A 33 23.94 -19.19 7.30
C THR A 33 24.06 -18.06 6.27
N LYS A 34 24.93 -17.08 6.55
CA LYS A 34 25.21 -15.96 5.63
C LYS A 34 25.69 -16.38 4.23
N ALA A 35 25.96 -17.65 4.02
CA ALA A 35 26.39 -18.22 2.73
C ALA A 35 25.22 -18.58 1.80
N ASP A 36 23.98 -18.69 2.31
CA ASP A 36 22.81 -19.06 1.51
C ASP A 36 22.14 -17.88 0.79
N ALA A 37 22.68 -16.69 0.95
CA ALA A 37 22.29 -15.52 0.17
C ALA A 37 23.00 -15.48 -1.20
N GLN A 38 23.01 -16.59 -1.93
CA GLN A 38 23.26 -16.55 -3.36
C GLN A 38 22.11 -15.74 -3.96
N SER A 39 22.43 -14.54 -4.48
CA SER A 39 21.42 -13.68 -5.11
C SER A 39 20.75 -14.49 -6.22
N LYS A 40 19.44 -14.75 -6.05
CA LYS A 40 18.68 -15.38 -7.13
C LYS A 40 18.86 -14.56 -8.39
N ALA A 41 19.09 -15.23 -9.51
CA ALA A 41 19.16 -14.54 -10.81
C ALA A 41 17.83 -13.82 -11.08
N PHE A 42 17.88 -12.63 -11.61
CA PHE A 42 16.72 -11.84 -11.98
C PHE A 42 16.99 -11.07 -13.27
N ASP A 43 15.95 -10.72 -13.98
CA ASP A 43 15.98 -9.78 -15.10
C ASP A 43 15.64 -8.38 -14.58
N ALA A 44 16.56 -7.43 -14.79
CA ALA A 44 16.35 -6.03 -14.38
C ALA A 44 15.16 -5.35 -15.11
N HIS A 45 14.74 -5.91 -16.26
CA HIS A 45 13.61 -5.42 -17.05
C HIS A 45 12.29 -6.13 -16.77
N ASP A 46 12.28 -7.10 -15.86
CA ASP A 46 11.07 -7.82 -15.46
C ASP A 46 10.52 -7.27 -14.13
N PHE A 47 9.40 -6.58 -14.17
CA PHE A 47 8.66 -6.10 -13.00
C PHE A 47 7.39 -6.89 -12.72
N ALA A 48 7.13 -7.97 -13.47
CA ALA A 48 5.94 -8.78 -13.27
C ALA A 48 5.87 -9.35 -11.85
N GLY A 49 4.65 -9.49 -11.33
CA GLY A 49 4.39 -10.04 -10.01
C GLY A 49 3.81 -9.05 -9.00
N ILE A 50 3.60 -9.54 -7.79
CA ILE A 50 2.96 -8.81 -6.71
C ILE A 50 4.01 -8.19 -5.80
N TRP A 51 3.91 -6.89 -5.59
CA TRP A 51 4.87 -6.10 -4.82
C TRP A 51 4.21 -5.48 -3.60
N ASN A 52 4.79 -5.73 -2.43
CA ASN A 52 4.30 -5.20 -1.16
C ASN A 52 5.21 -4.11 -0.63
N PRO A 53 4.67 -2.99 -0.12
CA PRO A 53 5.45 -1.92 0.48
C PRO A 53 6.41 -2.40 1.56
N ALA A 54 7.64 -1.88 1.55
CA ALA A 54 8.70 -2.17 2.51
C ALA A 54 9.14 -0.90 3.27
N PRO A 55 8.28 -0.31 4.11
CA PRO A 55 8.51 1.00 4.73
C PRO A 55 9.76 1.07 5.63
N ARG A 56 10.22 -0.07 6.15
CA ARG A 56 11.45 -0.14 6.95
C ARG A 56 12.74 0.09 6.15
N MET A 57 12.64 0.02 4.82
CA MET A 57 13.76 0.28 3.91
C MET A 57 13.86 1.75 3.48
N GLN A 58 12.91 2.58 3.88
CA GLN A 58 12.86 3.98 3.48
C GLN A 58 14.07 4.76 4.00
N PRO A 59 14.70 5.62 3.19
CA PRO A 59 15.79 6.47 3.62
C PRO A 59 15.39 7.40 4.76
N LYS A 60 16.26 7.56 5.74
CA LYS A 60 16.04 8.51 6.83
C LYS A 60 16.16 9.94 6.30
N GLY A 61 15.27 10.83 6.76
CA GLY A 61 15.30 12.24 6.39
C GLY A 61 14.61 12.58 5.08
N GLU A 62 14.04 11.60 4.38
CA GLU A 62 13.11 11.84 3.28
C GLU A 62 11.66 11.92 3.77
N VAL A 63 10.77 12.48 2.95
CA VAL A 63 9.33 12.48 3.23
C VAL A 63 8.84 11.04 3.32
N ASN A 64 8.24 10.66 4.45
CA ASN A 64 7.65 9.34 4.61
C ASN A 64 6.13 9.40 4.35
N PRO A 65 5.65 8.87 3.23
CA PRO A 65 4.25 8.95 2.84
C PRO A 65 3.30 8.11 3.72
N LEU A 66 3.84 7.18 4.52
CA LEU A 66 3.08 6.35 5.46
C LEU A 66 3.14 6.83 6.91
N ASP A 67 3.87 7.90 7.20
CA ASP A 67 3.89 8.48 8.54
C ASP A 67 2.61 9.28 8.77
N LEU A 68 1.66 8.67 9.46
CA LEU A 68 0.36 9.25 9.77
C LEU A 68 0.36 10.13 11.03
N GLY A 69 1.50 10.33 11.66
CA GLY A 69 1.62 11.24 12.79
C GLY A 69 2.65 10.83 13.84
N GLY A 70 3.36 11.82 14.38
CA GLY A 70 4.19 11.69 15.57
C GLY A 70 5.71 11.68 15.34
N HIS A 71 6.17 11.53 14.12
CA HIS A 71 7.61 11.61 13.83
C HIS A 71 7.95 12.89 13.06
N PRO A 72 9.09 13.54 13.37
CA PRO A 72 9.56 14.66 12.58
C PRO A 72 9.89 14.19 11.18
N ASN A 73 8.95 14.41 10.28
CA ASN A 73 9.06 14.07 8.89
C ASN A 73 9.24 15.38 8.11
N PRO A 74 10.26 15.52 7.24
CA PRO A 74 10.34 16.73 6.45
C PRO A 74 9.08 16.85 5.60
N LEU A 75 8.41 18.00 5.70
CA LEU A 75 7.31 18.31 4.79
C LEU A 75 7.89 18.65 3.41
N PRO A 76 7.14 18.39 2.34
CA PRO A 76 7.53 18.84 1.01
C PRO A 76 7.59 20.36 0.94
N PRO A 77 8.32 20.93 -0.03
CA PRO A 77 8.50 22.38 -0.17
C PRO A 77 7.24 23.04 -0.72
N PHE A 78 6.21 23.19 0.10
CA PHE A 78 4.97 23.84 -0.33
C PHE A 78 5.17 25.26 -0.84
N ALA A 79 4.45 25.62 -1.90
CA ALA A 79 4.14 27.01 -2.24
C ALA A 79 3.02 27.54 -1.30
N PRO A 80 2.78 28.84 -1.18
CA PRO A 80 1.75 29.36 -0.29
C PRO A 80 0.36 28.75 -0.51
N ALA A 81 -0.06 28.55 -1.77
CA ALA A 81 -1.32 27.90 -2.10
C ALA A 81 -1.34 26.42 -1.71
N GLY A 82 -0.21 25.73 -1.90
CA GLY A 82 -0.04 24.34 -1.49
C GLY A 82 -0.11 24.15 0.02
N GLN A 83 0.52 25.06 0.79
CA GLN A 83 0.44 25.04 2.24
C GLN A 83 -1.01 25.23 2.72
N ALA A 84 -1.71 26.24 2.17
CA ALA A 84 -3.11 26.49 2.53
C ALA A 84 -4.02 25.30 2.19
N LYS A 85 -3.80 24.66 1.04
CA LYS A 85 -4.55 23.47 0.63
C LYS A 85 -4.23 22.27 1.53
N TYR A 86 -2.95 22.07 1.89
CA TYR A 86 -2.53 21.02 2.81
C TYR A 86 -3.21 21.16 4.17
N GLU A 87 -3.21 22.36 4.76
CA GLU A 87 -3.88 22.61 6.05
C GLU A 87 -5.39 22.33 5.98
N SER A 88 -6.03 22.67 4.87
CA SER A 88 -7.44 22.32 4.63
C SER A 88 -7.65 20.82 4.55
N ASN A 89 -6.82 20.12 3.76
CA ASN A 89 -6.88 18.67 3.60
C ASN A 89 -6.63 17.95 4.93
N LYS A 90 -5.64 18.43 5.71
CA LYS A 90 -5.31 17.86 7.02
C LYS A 90 -6.49 17.93 7.98
N LYS A 91 -7.18 19.07 8.07
CA LYS A 91 -8.39 19.20 8.90
C LYS A 91 -9.46 18.19 8.51
N PHE A 92 -9.65 17.96 7.22
CA PHE A 92 -10.58 16.99 6.69
C PHE A 92 -10.20 15.55 7.09
N ILE A 93 -8.92 15.20 6.94
CA ILE A 93 -8.39 13.88 7.30
C ILE A 93 -8.43 13.66 8.82
N ASP A 94 -7.99 14.65 9.61
CA ASP A 94 -7.99 14.59 11.08
C ASP A 94 -9.41 14.45 11.64
N ALA A 95 -10.42 14.97 10.94
CA ALA A 95 -11.84 14.77 11.28
C ALA A 95 -12.35 13.34 10.97
N GLY A 96 -11.49 12.45 10.45
CA GLY A 96 -11.86 11.09 10.09
C GLY A 96 -12.82 11.00 8.91
N ALA A 97 -12.85 12.03 8.06
CA ALA A 97 -13.71 12.03 6.89
C ALA A 97 -13.34 10.87 5.97
N VAL A 98 -14.31 10.02 5.70
CA VAL A 98 -14.16 8.96 4.71
C VAL A 98 -14.34 9.60 3.35
N LEU A 99 -13.30 9.47 2.51
CA LEU A 99 -13.40 9.88 1.12
C LEU A 99 -14.39 8.96 0.41
N ASP A 100 -15.20 9.52 -0.47
CA ASP A 100 -16.02 8.73 -1.39
C ASP A 100 -15.16 7.72 -2.16
N CYS A 101 -15.78 6.77 -2.84
CA CYS A 101 -15.06 5.76 -3.62
C CYS A 101 -14.35 6.31 -4.86
N ASP A 102 -13.93 7.55 -4.82
CA ASP A 102 -13.10 8.15 -5.83
C ASP A 102 -11.71 7.45 -5.88
N PRO A 103 -11.17 7.20 -7.06
CA PRO A 103 -9.85 6.62 -7.19
C PRO A 103 -8.79 7.44 -6.45
N TYR A 104 -7.89 6.77 -5.75
CA TYR A 104 -6.86 7.44 -4.95
C TYR A 104 -5.83 8.21 -5.75
N GLY A 105 -5.77 7.95 -7.05
CA GLY A 105 -4.71 8.45 -7.91
C GLY A 105 -3.40 7.66 -7.75
N THR A 106 -2.52 7.81 -8.72
CA THR A 106 -1.32 6.97 -8.85
C THR A 106 -0.43 7.00 -7.62
N ALA A 107 -0.05 8.19 -7.15
CA ALA A 107 0.90 8.32 -6.04
C ALA A 107 0.34 7.72 -4.75
N ARG A 108 -0.89 8.05 -4.39
CA ARG A 108 -1.48 7.57 -3.14
C ARG A 108 -1.68 6.05 -3.12
N ASN A 109 -1.96 5.43 -4.26
CA ASN A 109 -2.04 3.97 -4.36
C ASN A 109 -0.69 3.32 -4.02
N PHE A 110 0.42 3.83 -4.53
CA PHE A 110 1.76 3.35 -4.19
C PHE A 110 2.10 3.49 -2.70
N PHE A 111 1.61 4.53 -2.05
CA PHE A 111 1.87 4.83 -0.64
C PHE A 111 0.80 4.24 0.30
N THR A 112 -0.06 3.39 -0.21
CA THR A 112 -0.98 2.59 0.60
C THR A 112 -0.22 1.39 1.18
N PRO A 113 -0.46 0.96 2.44
CA PRO A 113 0.19 -0.22 3.02
C PRO A 113 -0.46 -1.52 2.50
N ARG A 114 -0.65 -1.62 1.19
CA ARG A 114 -1.25 -2.74 0.47
C ARG A 114 -0.43 -3.06 -0.77
N PRO A 115 -0.44 -4.32 -1.20
CA PRO A 115 0.30 -4.74 -2.38
C PRO A 115 -0.34 -4.22 -3.67
N PHE A 116 0.45 -4.27 -4.73
CA PHE A 116 0.00 -4.12 -6.10
C PHE A 116 0.62 -5.18 -6.98
N GLU A 117 -0.06 -5.53 -8.05
CA GLU A 117 0.43 -6.45 -9.07
C GLU A 117 0.84 -5.68 -10.33
N ASN A 118 1.98 -6.06 -10.89
CA ASN A 118 2.40 -5.65 -12.21
C ASN A 118 2.19 -6.79 -13.20
N ILE A 119 1.46 -6.52 -14.27
CA ILE A 119 1.27 -7.41 -15.41
C ILE A 119 1.97 -6.78 -16.59
N GLN A 120 3.12 -7.33 -16.97
CA GLN A 120 3.95 -6.78 -18.04
C GLN A 120 3.58 -7.41 -19.38
N ALA A 121 3.05 -6.58 -20.29
CA ALA A 121 2.78 -6.92 -21.67
C ALA A 121 3.85 -6.33 -22.59
N ARG A 122 3.76 -6.61 -23.88
CA ARG A 122 4.75 -6.17 -24.87
C ARG A 122 4.84 -4.65 -25.02
N ASP A 123 3.72 -3.97 -24.99
CA ASP A 123 3.55 -2.54 -25.29
C ASP A 123 3.11 -1.70 -24.11
N ARG A 124 2.87 -2.34 -22.97
CA ARG A 124 2.40 -1.68 -21.75
C ARG A 124 2.65 -2.50 -20.51
N LEU A 125 2.66 -1.82 -19.38
CA LEU A 125 2.61 -2.42 -18.07
C LEU A 125 1.28 -2.04 -17.41
N LEU A 126 0.52 -3.03 -16.99
CA LEU A 126 -0.71 -2.85 -16.22
C LEU A 126 -0.38 -3.00 -14.74
N GLN A 127 -0.85 -2.08 -13.93
CA GLN A 127 -0.75 -2.13 -12.48
C GLN A 127 -2.15 -2.28 -11.89
N HIS A 128 -2.31 -3.30 -11.06
CA HIS A 128 -3.50 -3.53 -10.28
C HIS A 128 -3.17 -3.28 -8.81
N PHE A 129 -3.75 -2.25 -8.22
CA PHE A 129 -3.61 -1.93 -6.81
C PHE A 129 -4.73 -2.61 -6.02
N GLU A 130 -4.37 -3.43 -5.03
CA GLU A 130 -5.32 -4.18 -4.20
C GLU A 130 -6.36 -3.26 -3.53
N TYR A 131 -5.91 -2.09 -3.09
CA TYR A 131 -6.80 -1.16 -2.39
C TYR A 131 -7.69 -0.41 -3.36
N TYR A 132 -9.00 -0.52 -3.20
CA TYR A 132 -10.05 0.03 -4.05
C TYR A 132 -10.07 -0.52 -5.48
N ASP A 133 -9.34 -1.63 -5.73
CA ASP A 133 -9.33 -2.28 -7.05
C ASP A 133 -8.99 -1.30 -8.19
N ASN A 134 -8.00 -0.44 -7.94
CA ASN A 134 -7.59 0.58 -8.90
C ASN A 134 -6.64 0.02 -9.95
N TRP A 135 -6.85 0.41 -11.19
CA TRP A 135 -5.99 0.03 -12.30
C TRP A 135 -5.27 1.23 -12.89
N ARG A 136 -4.04 1.00 -13.32
CA ARG A 136 -3.22 1.95 -14.05
C ARG A 136 -2.59 1.28 -15.26
N GLU A 137 -2.53 2.00 -16.36
CA GLU A 137 -1.87 1.59 -17.59
C GLU A 137 -0.66 2.50 -17.86
N ILE A 138 0.49 1.90 -18.12
CA ILE A 138 1.73 2.59 -18.48
C ILE A 138 2.11 2.15 -19.88
N TRP A 139 2.01 3.05 -20.86
CA TRP A 139 2.32 2.77 -22.25
C TRP A 139 3.81 2.73 -22.50
N MET A 140 4.29 1.69 -23.20
CA MET A 140 5.71 1.43 -23.45
C MET A 140 6.03 1.34 -24.95
N ASP A 141 5.11 1.75 -25.81
CA ASP A 141 5.22 1.64 -27.27
C ASP A 141 5.87 2.86 -27.95
N GLY A 142 6.42 3.79 -27.15
CA GLY A 142 7.10 4.98 -27.65
C GLY A 142 6.18 6.13 -28.06
N ARG A 143 4.89 6.04 -27.73
CA ARG A 143 3.94 7.13 -28.02
C ARG A 143 4.23 8.39 -27.21
N ASN A 144 3.75 9.51 -27.72
CA ASN A 144 3.70 10.77 -26.98
C ASN A 144 2.40 10.86 -26.14
N PHE A 145 2.37 11.82 -25.22
CA PHE A 145 1.13 12.20 -24.56
C PHE A 145 0.13 12.78 -25.59
N PRO A 146 -1.16 12.39 -25.48
CA PRO A 146 -2.20 13.00 -26.31
C PRO A 146 -2.26 14.53 -26.13
N ASP A 147 -2.52 15.27 -27.18
CA ASP A 147 -2.67 16.72 -27.11
C ASP A 147 -3.98 17.13 -26.41
N ASP A 148 -5.00 16.28 -26.51
CA ASP A 148 -6.34 16.42 -25.94
C ASP A 148 -6.56 15.55 -24.69
N LEU A 149 -5.50 15.42 -23.87
CA LEU A 149 -5.53 14.58 -22.68
C LEU A 149 -6.60 15.03 -21.68
N GLU A 150 -7.64 14.23 -21.51
CA GLU A 150 -8.67 14.43 -20.50
C GLU A 150 -8.12 14.18 -19.08
N PRO A 151 -8.32 15.12 -18.13
CA PRO A 151 -7.86 14.96 -16.77
C PRO A 151 -8.58 13.83 -16.03
N ASP A 152 -7.79 12.94 -15.38
CA ASP A 152 -8.31 11.80 -14.62
C ASP A 152 -7.61 11.70 -13.25
N TYR A 153 -8.17 10.88 -12.35
CA TYR A 153 -7.57 10.58 -11.04
C TYR A 153 -6.21 9.89 -11.15
N MET A 154 -6.08 8.93 -12.07
CA MET A 154 -4.85 8.16 -12.26
C MET A 154 -3.84 8.87 -13.15
N GLY A 155 -4.28 9.88 -13.90
CA GLY A 155 -3.49 10.52 -14.94
C GLY A 155 -3.20 9.57 -16.11
N TYR A 156 -2.42 10.04 -17.05
CA TYR A 156 -1.92 9.27 -18.20
C TYR A 156 -0.43 9.01 -18.03
N SER A 157 0.03 7.79 -18.28
CA SER A 157 1.39 7.36 -18.00
C SER A 157 2.08 6.77 -19.22
N ILE A 158 3.33 7.21 -19.45
CA ILE A 158 4.20 6.70 -20.51
C ILE A 158 5.50 6.21 -19.87
N GLY A 159 5.92 5.01 -20.21
CA GLY A 159 7.14 4.38 -19.72
C GLY A 159 8.18 4.22 -20.83
N ARG A 160 9.45 4.31 -20.46
CA ARG A 160 10.60 4.03 -21.31
C ARG A 160 11.75 3.45 -20.51
N TRP A 161 12.60 2.70 -21.17
CA TRP A 161 13.82 2.17 -20.55
C TRP A 161 15.00 3.13 -20.77
N GLU A 162 15.74 3.39 -19.71
CA GLU A 162 17.02 4.08 -19.69
C GLU A 162 18.06 3.13 -19.05
N GLY A 163 18.67 2.26 -19.86
CA GLY A 163 19.49 1.16 -19.36
C GLY A 163 18.64 0.19 -18.52
N GLU A 164 19.06 -0.07 -17.27
CA GLU A 164 18.31 -0.92 -16.32
C GLU A 164 17.27 -0.14 -15.49
N THR A 165 17.06 1.13 -15.80
CA THR A 165 16.07 1.96 -15.13
C THR A 165 14.84 2.13 -16.02
N PHE A 166 13.67 1.77 -15.50
CA PHE A 166 12.40 2.08 -16.13
C PHE A 166 11.91 3.44 -15.66
N VAL A 167 11.75 4.36 -16.57
CA VAL A 167 11.31 5.73 -16.30
C VAL A 167 9.88 5.88 -16.76
N VAL A 168 9.01 6.31 -15.84
CA VAL A 168 7.59 6.57 -16.11
C VAL A 168 7.31 8.04 -15.90
N ASP A 169 6.79 8.68 -16.92
CA ASP A 169 6.29 10.05 -16.83
C ASP A 169 4.75 10.05 -16.86
N SER A 170 4.14 10.80 -15.93
CA SER A 170 2.69 10.87 -15.77
C SER A 170 2.22 12.32 -15.63
N ARG A 171 1.09 12.63 -16.28
CA ARG A 171 0.41 13.92 -16.23
C ARG A 171 -1.08 13.76 -16.56
N GLY A 172 -1.83 14.86 -16.56
CA GLY A 172 -3.27 14.82 -16.82
C GLY A 172 -4.06 14.41 -15.57
N TYR A 173 -3.63 14.85 -14.41
CA TYR A 173 -4.37 14.67 -13.18
C TYR A 173 -5.51 15.70 -13.05
N ASN A 174 -6.64 15.31 -12.45
CA ASN A 174 -7.79 16.20 -12.25
C ASN A 174 -7.73 17.08 -11.00
N GLY A 175 -6.67 16.94 -10.17
CA GLY A 175 -6.47 17.77 -8.98
C GLY A 175 -7.39 17.49 -7.79
N LYS A 176 -8.23 16.45 -7.85
CA LYS A 176 -9.23 16.16 -6.82
C LYS A 176 -8.71 15.23 -5.69
N GLN A 177 -7.68 14.44 -5.98
CA GLN A 177 -7.11 13.48 -5.03
C GLN A 177 -6.00 14.10 -4.16
N PHE A 178 -5.51 13.31 -3.20
CA PHE A 178 -4.30 13.62 -2.42
C PHE A 178 -3.13 12.78 -2.91
N LEU A 179 -1.91 13.30 -2.85
CA LEU A 179 -0.70 12.53 -3.17
C LEU A 179 -0.38 11.48 -2.12
N THR A 180 -0.72 11.73 -0.87
CA THR A 180 -0.39 10.87 0.26
C THR A 180 -1.54 10.80 1.25
N TRP A 181 -1.47 9.86 2.17
CA TRP A 181 -2.40 9.76 3.29
C TRP A 181 -2.37 10.95 4.23
N GLN A 182 -1.30 11.73 4.21
CA GLN A 182 -1.16 12.96 4.99
C GLN A 182 -1.92 14.15 4.37
N GLY A 183 -2.47 13.98 3.17
CA GLY A 183 -3.24 15.02 2.49
C GLY A 183 -2.40 16.00 1.68
N PHE A 184 -1.21 15.60 1.22
CA PHE A 184 -0.41 16.46 0.34
C PHE A 184 -1.19 16.77 -0.94
N PRO A 185 -1.35 18.06 -1.28
CA PRO A 185 -2.18 18.44 -2.39
C PRO A 185 -1.51 18.21 -3.74
N LEU A 186 -2.32 18.11 -4.77
CA LEU A 186 -1.89 18.24 -6.15
C LEU A 186 -2.89 19.10 -6.92
N SER A 187 -2.45 19.60 -8.06
CA SER A 187 -3.30 20.30 -9.04
C SER A 187 -3.25 19.62 -10.39
N GLU A 188 -4.04 20.09 -11.33
CA GLU A 188 -4.02 19.64 -12.73
C GLU A 188 -2.66 19.89 -13.41
N SER A 189 -1.82 20.77 -12.83
CA SER A 189 -0.47 21.03 -13.33
C SER A 189 0.58 20.01 -12.87
N MET A 190 0.17 19.03 -12.05
CA MET A 190 1.07 18.00 -11.53
C MET A 190 1.70 17.20 -12.66
N ARG A 191 3.01 17.02 -12.55
CA ARG A 191 3.81 16.05 -13.29
C ARG A 191 4.48 15.12 -12.29
N GLN A 192 4.40 13.83 -12.54
CA GLN A 192 5.04 12.81 -11.74
C GLN A 192 6.00 12.03 -12.61
N THR A 193 7.25 11.94 -12.20
CA THR A 193 8.24 11.05 -12.82
C THR A 193 8.60 9.96 -11.82
N GLU A 194 8.65 8.73 -12.26
CA GLU A 194 9.05 7.58 -11.48
C GLU A 194 10.28 6.95 -12.12
N ARG A 195 11.25 6.56 -11.29
CA ARG A 195 12.44 5.82 -11.71
C ARG A 195 12.49 4.50 -10.97
N TRP A 196 12.22 3.43 -11.69
CA TRP A 196 12.14 2.09 -11.14
C TRP A 196 13.43 1.34 -11.38
N GLN A 197 13.92 0.69 -10.35
CA GLN A 197 15.10 -0.15 -10.39
C GLN A 197 14.85 -1.45 -9.62
N ARG A 198 15.04 -2.57 -10.28
CA ARG A 198 15.08 -3.86 -9.61
C ARG A 198 16.46 -4.02 -9.00
N MET A 199 16.54 -3.97 -7.67
CA MET A 199 17.80 -3.97 -6.93
C MET A 199 18.38 -5.39 -6.78
N ASP A 200 17.49 -6.35 -6.64
CA ASP A 200 17.74 -7.79 -6.57
C ASP A 200 16.47 -8.55 -6.98
N HIS A 201 16.48 -9.88 -6.86
CA HIS A 201 15.32 -10.71 -7.22
C HIS A 201 14.03 -10.26 -6.52
N ASP A 202 14.11 -9.87 -5.27
CA ASP A 202 12.94 -9.63 -4.40
C ASP A 202 12.74 -8.15 -4.05
N THR A 203 13.58 -7.23 -4.57
CA THR A 203 13.54 -5.81 -4.17
C THR A 203 13.36 -4.89 -5.36
N LEU A 204 12.30 -4.11 -5.34
CA LEU A 204 12.05 -3.02 -6.27
C LEU A 204 12.21 -1.68 -5.51
N LYS A 205 12.99 -0.77 -6.09
CA LYS A 205 13.14 0.61 -5.66
C LYS A 205 12.45 1.52 -6.66
N ILE A 206 11.65 2.45 -6.18
CA ILE A 206 11.05 3.50 -7.00
C ILE A 206 11.38 4.86 -6.38
N VAL A 207 11.93 5.76 -7.19
CA VAL A 207 12.09 7.16 -6.84
C VAL A 207 11.01 7.96 -7.54
N PHE A 208 10.12 8.55 -6.78
CA PHE A 208 9.07 9.43 -7.27
C PHE A 208 9.57 10.88 -7.23
N THR A 209 9.38 11.61 -8.31
CA THR A 209 9.60 13.06 -8.38
C THR A 209 8.28 13.74 -8.70
N PHE A 210 7.92 14.72 -7.89
CA PHE A 210 6.69 15.51 -8.02
C PHE A 210 7.02 16.95 -8.40
N GLU A 211 6.42 17.42 -9.47
CA GLU A 211 6.51 18.79 -9.95
C GLU A 211 5.11 19.36 -10.12
N ASP A 212 4.74 20.30 -9.26
CA ASP A 212 3.47 21.02 -9.34
C ASP A 212 3.70 22.47 -8.89
N PRO A 213 3.96 23.40 -9.81
CA PRO A 213 4.31 24.77 -9.47
C PRO A 213 3.18 25.56 -8.79
N LYS A 214 1.93 25.06 -8.83
CA LYS A 214 0.82 25.64 -8.07
C LYS A 214 0.87 25.23 -6.59
N MET A 215 1.36 24.02 -6.29
CA MET A 215 1.34 23.44 -4.95
C MET A 215 2.72 23.46 -4.26
N TYR A 216 3.81 23.37 -5.03
CA TYR A 216 5.18 23.27 -4.52
C TYR A 216 6.10 24.31 -5.12
N SER A 217 6.99 24.86 -4.31
CA SER A 217 7.95 25.92 -4.71
C SER A 217 9.11 25.38 -5.55
N LYS A 218 9.33 24.07 -5.52
CA LYS A 218 10.34 23.34 -6.31
C LYS A 218 9.96 21.86 -6.40
N PRO A 219 10.53 21.11 -7.35
CA PRO A 219 10.39 19.66 -7.37
C PRO A 219 10.91 19.01 -6.09
N TRP A 220 10.30 17.90 -5.71
CA TRP A 220 10.67 17.11 -4.54
C TRP A 220 10.50 15.61 -4.78
N THR A 221 11.13 14.77 -3.97
CA THR A 221 11.19 13.33 -4.20
C THR A 221 10.79 12.53 -2.99
N ILE A 222 10.30 11.32 -3.27
CA ILE A 222 10.14 10.23 -2.31
C ILE A 222 10.84 9.00 -2.89
N THR A 223 11.71 8.35 -2.11
CA THR A 223 12.24 7.03 -2.43
C THR A 223 11.44 5.99 -1.68
N TYR A 224 10.94 4.97 -2.39
CA TYR A 224 10.16 3.91 -1.76
C TYR A 224 10.60 2.53 -2.23
N PHE A 225 10.49 1.54 -1.35
CA PHE A 225 10.91 0.17 -1.63
C PHE A 225 9.74 -0.79 -1.49
N TYR A 226 9.79 -1.84 -2.31
CA TYR A 226 8.80 -2.90 -2.35
C TYR A 226 9.49 -4.26 -2.35
N LYS A 227 8.84 -5.26 -1.77
CA LYS A 227 9.28 -6.65 -1.78
C LYS A 227 8.36 -7.51 -2.62
N LEU A 228 8.96 -8.37 -3.43
CA LEU A 228 8.24 -9.34 -4.25
C LEU A 228 7.58 -10.40 -3.36
N MET A 229 6.32 -10.68 -3.61
CA MET A 229 5.47 -11.63 -2.89
C MET A 229 5.21 -12.87 -3.77
N SER A 230 6.09 -13.86 -3.72
CA SER A 230 6.06 -15.01 -4.66
C SER A 230 4.84 -15.93 -4.52
N ASN A 231 4.12 -15.90 -3.39
CA ASN A 231 2.97 -16.77 -3.12
C ASN A 231 1.75 -15.99 -2.63
N TRP A 232 1.59 -14.77 -3.10
CA TRP A 232 0.47 -13.92 -2.73
C TRP A 232 -0.58 -13.89 -3.83
N VAL A 233 -1.83 -13.73 -3.44
CA VAL A 233 -2.96 -13.44 -4.33
C VAL A 233 -3.57 -12.16 -3.81
N LEU A 234 -3.82 -11.20 -4.69
CA LEU A 234 -4.49 -9.96 -4.30
C LEU A 234 -5.91 -10.25 -3.85
N ASP A 235 -6.29 -9.65 -2.74
CA ASP A 235 -7.66 -9.66 -2.26
C ASP A 235 -8.43 -8.53 -2.95
N ALA A 236 -9.60 -8.81 -3.47
CA ALA A 236 -10.46 -7.77 -4.01
C ALA A 236 -11.02 -6.91 -2.87
N HIS A 237 -10.61 -5.66 -2.83
CA HIS A 237 -11.14 -4.66 -1.89
C HIS A 237 -11.84 -3.52 -2.65
N PRO A 238 -12.91 -3.82 -3.40
CA PRO A 238 -13.63 -2.80 -4.13
C PRO A 238 -14.25 -1.81 -3.12
N CYS A 239 -14.07 -0.53 -3.39
CA CYS A 239 -14.78 0.47 -2.64
C CYS A 239 -16.25 0.46 -3.06
N THR A 240 -17.14 0.38 -2.09
CA THR A 240 -18.58 0.53 -2.30
C THR A 240 -19.14 1.51 -1.29
N LEU A 241 -20.14 2.29 -1.66
CA LEU A 241 -20.82 3.20 -0.73
C LEU A 241 -21.41 2.45 0.47
N ALA A 242 -21.83 1.20 0.28
CA ALA A 242 -22.30 0.35 1.36
C ALA A 242 -21.17 0.00 2.36
N ALA A 243 -19.98 -0.35 1.86
CA ALA A 243 -18.83 -0.64 2.72
C ALA A 243 -18.34 0.61 3.47
N ILE A 244 -18.37 1.79 2.82
CA ILE A 244 -18.06 3.07 3.47
C ILE A 244 -19.06 3.33 4.60
N LYS A 245 -20.36 3.18 4.32
CA LYS A 245 -21.40 3.39 5.34
C LYS A 245 -21.26 2.41 6.50
N GLU A 246 -21.02 1.13 6.22
CA GLU A 246 -20.79 0.13 7.26
C GLU A 246 -19.56 0.45 8.11
N TYR A 247 -18.46 0.88 7.48
CA TYR A 247 -17.25 1.32 8.18
C TYR A 247 -17.54 2.52 9.07
N ASP A 248 -18.26 3.50 8.54
CA ASP A 248 -18.64 4.72 9.26
C ASP A 248 -19.51 4.40 10.48
N GLU A 249 -20.49 3.52 10.32
CA GLU A 249 -21.37 3.08 11.41
C GLU A 249 -20.62 2.29 12.49
N ARG A 250 -19.67 1.42 12.11
CA ARG A 250 -18.93 0.57 13.05
C ARG A 250 -17.79 1.28 13.77
N ILE A 251 -17.02 2.11 13.06
CA ILE A 251 -15.75 2.65 13.55
C ILE A 251 -15.93 4.06 14.09
N ASN A 252 -16.72 4.86 13.42
CA ASN A 252 -16.78 6.27 13.71
C ASN A 252 -17.97 6.67 14.55
N HIS A 253 -18.92 5.77 14.85
CA HIS A 253 -20.16 6.09 15.57
C HIS A 253 -20.57 7.54 15.32
N ALA A 254 -21.35 7.78 14.30
CA ALA A 254 -21.67 9.07 13.70
C ALA A 254 -21.99 10.22 14.68
N ASP A 255 -22.29 9.88 15.92
CA ASP A 255 -22.77 10.80 16.95
C ASP A 255 -21.67 11.54 17.73
N HIS A 256 -20.39 11.22 17.53
CA HIS A 256 -19.31 11.70 18.38
C HIS A 256 -18.19 12.49 17.71
N LEU A 257 -18.20 12.66 16.39
CA LEU A 257 -17.19 13.46 15.72
C LEU A 257 -17.72 14.87 15.41
N PRO A 258 -17.13 15.90 16.02
CA PRO A 258 -17.50 17.28 15.72
C PRO A 258 -17.15 17.60 14.26
N GLY A 259 -18.15 18.03 13.47
CA GLY A 259 -17.98 18.52 12.11
C GLY A 259 -18.53 17.64 10.99
N ARG A 260 -19.25 16.57 11.30
CA ARG A 260 -19.90 15.72 10.31
C ARG A 260 -21.31 16.18 9.93
N ASP A 261 -21.43 17.38 9.44
CA ASP A 261 -22.61 17.77 8.65
C ASP A 261 -22.35 17.54 7.16
N TYR A 262 -21.85 16.34 6.78
CA TYR A 262 -21.81 15.94 5.39
C TYR A 262 -23.25 15.74 4.91
N LYS A 263 -23.77 16.71 4.20
CA LYS A 263 -24.97 16.57 3.37
C LYS A 263 -24.49 16.29 1.94
N PRO A 264 -24.69 15.07 1.40
CA PRO A 264 -24.43 14.85 -0.02
C PRO A 264 -25.24 15.86 -0.83
N GLU A 265 -24.56 16.64 -1.65
CA GLU A 265 -25.24 17.47 -2.64
C GLU A 265 -26.05 16.55 -3.56
N LYS A 266 -27.33 16.90 -3.75
CA LYS A 266 -28.30 16.15 -4.57
C LYS A 266 -28.04 16.36 -6.04
#